data_3a6bf0d0bd9b60dbab239106c16358c7
#
_entry.id   3a6bf0d0bd9b60dbab239106c16358c7
#
_cell.length_a   1.000
_cell.length_b   1.000
_cell.length_c   1.000
_cell.angle_alpha   90.00
_cell.angle_beta   90.00
_cell.angle_gamma   90.00
#
_symmetry.space_group_name_H-M   'P 1'
#
loop_
_entity.id
_entity.type
_entity.pdbx_description
1 polymer ?
#
loop_
_entity_poly.entity_id
_entity_poly.type
_entity_poly.pdbx_seq_one_letter_code
_entity_poly.pdbx_strand_id
1 'polypeptide(L)'
;MIRDYYAGVGGIKLCDSSLDNPYFVAYEQLNTMDRDRIYGNMSVTGHIIPEQLSLTLRAGVDFSNDFRTQQKPQYSHSYTNGMYREQTVRNVEFNTDFLLSWRRTFGDFYLNASLGGNAMLSNNSNVSLLANQLDEPNVFILQNVSGQLDVRATRTKKAINSFYGFLSMSWRDMIFIDVTGRNDWSSTLAPGYNSYFYPSFSGSVLLDQVFDFAERAPWVDLLKVRGSWANVGNDTDPYNLLATYANSPNFTGAYLLPSETLNYYIKPENVESWEVGLEASFFKKRLAFDVAYYFSETTDQIINVPSDWATGASSILINAGCVRNKGVEVAANFVPVATKDWRWSINLNWSKNWNKLVELADGVEMWQLNAKNTVGSRVFVYAYPGTELGRIYGVGYERAPEGAFYYDEAGRKVDCGGEVVVNAA
;
A
#
# COMPACT_ATOMS: atom_id res chain seq x y z
N MET A 1 23.58 23.15 22.28
CA MET A 1 23.46 23.98 21.07
C MET A 1 22.13 23.78 20.31
N ILE A 2 21.56 22.61 20.31
CA ILE A 2 20.27 22.32 19.62
C ILE A 2 19.05 22.67 20.52
N ARG A 3 19.21 22.79 21.85
CA ARG A 3 18.12 23.09 22.79
C ARG A 3 17.68 24.57 22.77
N ASP A 4 18.56 25.50 22.42
CA ASP A 4 18.21 26.93 22.34
C ASP A 4 17.73 27.23 20.92
N TYR A 5 16.46 26.97 20.65
CA TYR A 5 15.87 27.40 19.38
C TYR A 5 15.48 28.89 19.40
N TYR A 6 15.40 29.50 20.56
CA TYR A 6 15.37 30.95 20.72
C TYR A 6 16.81 31.44 20.90
N ALA A 7 17.44 31.96 19.88
CA ALA A 7 18.77 32.51 19.97
C ALA A 7 18.79 33.98 19.54
N GLY A 8 19.07 34.87 20.47
CA GLY A 8 19.26 36.30 20.22
C GLY A 8 17.97 37.11 20.17
N VAL A 9 18.13 38.44 19.99
CA VAL A 9 17.02 39.40 19.95
C VAL A 9 16.21 39.16 18.68
N GLY A 10 15.08 38.47 18.81
CA GLY A 10 14.01 38.42 17.81
C GLY A 10 13.98 37.28 16.83
N GLY A 11 14.58 36.11 17.11
CA GLY A 11 14.48 35.01 16.13
C GLY A 11 14.67 33.60 16.68
N ILE A 12 14.01 32.63 16.03
CA ILE A 12 14.25 31.21 16.22
C ILE A 12 15.51 30.82 15.46
N LYS A 13 16.39 30.10 16.13
CA LYS A 13 17.59 29.58 15.48
C LYS A 13 17.21 28.39 14.58
N LEU A 14 17.25 28.59 13.28
CA LEU A 14 17.09 27.52 12.29
C LEU A 14 18.27 26.55 12.33
N CYS A 15 18.05 25.30 11.97
CA CYS A 15 19.13 24.33 11.77
C CYS A 15 19.92 24.63 10.50
N ASP A 16 19.22 25.16 9.51
CA ASP A 16 19.69 25.53 8.18
C ASP A 16 18.79 26.65 7.67
N SER A 17 19.21 27.35 6.62
CA SER A 17 18.41 28.38 5.94
C SER A 17 17.08 27.86 5.37
N SER A 18 16.91 26.54 5.27
CA SER A 18 15.72 25.88 4.69
C SER A 18 14.92 25.03 5.67
N LEU A 19 15.36 24.84 6.91
CA LEU A 19 14.75 23.91 7.86
C LEU A 19 14.51 24.56 9.23
N ASP A 20 13.31 24.37 9.76
CA ASP A 20 12.98 24.70 11.13
C ASP A 20 13.82 23.87 12.11
N ASN A 21 14.13 24.44 13.26
CA ASN A 21 14.81 23.73 14.34
C ASN A 21 13.95 22.56 14.83
N PRO A 22 14.47 21.31 14.96
CA PRO A 22 13.70 20.17 15.42
C PRO A 22 12.99 20.35 16.76
N TYR A 23 13.59 21.07 17.69
CA TYR A 23 12.93 21.37 18.97
C TYR A 23 11.78 22.37 18.81
N PHE A 24 11.93 23.36 17.93
CA PHE A 24 10.85 24.26 17.59
C PHE A 24 9.68 23.51 16.96
N VAL A 25 9.96 22.59 16.03
CA VAL A 25 8.92 21.72 15.44
C VAL A 25 8.22 20.89 16.50
N ALA A 26 8.99 20.28 17.42
CA ALA A 26 8.43 19.36 18.42
C ALA A 26 7.62 20.07 19.52
N TYR A 27 8.01 21.28 19.90
CA TYR A 27 7.40 21.97 21.05
C TYR A 27 6.40 23.05 20.67
N GLU A 28 6.51 23.62 19.47
CA GLU A 28 5.68 24.77 19.08
C GLU A 28 4.73 24.47 17.89
N GLN A 29 5.08 23.51 17.02
CA GLN A 29 4.18 23.12 15.92
C GLN A 29 3.23 22.01 16.36
N LEU A 30 2.29 22.34 17.24
CA LEU A 30 1.39 21.38 17.86
C LEU A 30 0.22 21.07 16.93
N ASN A 31 0.32 19.95 16.21
CA ASN A 31 -0.76 19.45 15.37
C ASN A 31 -1.63 18.50 16.19
N THR A 32 -2.95 18.61 16.04
CA THR A 32 -3.91 17.72 16.71
C THR A 32 -4.74 16.95 15.70
N MET A 33 -5.24 15.81 16.11
CA MET A 33 -6.22 15.02 15.36
C MET A 33 -7.17 14.34 16.33
N ASP A 34 -8.46 14.66 16.20
CA ASP A 34 -9.55 13.96 16.86
C ASP A 34 -10.26 13.09 15.85
N ARG A 35 -10.45 11.81 16.15
CA ARG A 35 -11.07 10.85 15.27
C ARG A 35 -12.25 10.16 15.93
N ASP A 36 -13.41 10.31 15.31
CA ASP A 36 -14.58 9.49 15.58
C ASP A 36 -14.69 8.40 14.51
N ARG A 37 -14.80 7.14 14.93
CA ARG A 37 -15.00 6.02 14.02
C ARG A 37 -16.07 5.08 14.52
N ILE A 38 -17.01 4.74 13.65
CA ILE A 38 -18.05 3.75 13.88
C ILE A 38 -17.93 2.71 12.76
N TYR A 39 -17.73 1.48 13.13
CA TYR A 39 -17.73 0.37 12.19
C TYR A 39 -18.52 -0.81 12.76
N GLY A 40 -19.17 -1.53 11.87
CA GLY A 40 -19.93 -2.71 12.27
C GLY A 40 -20.44 -3.47 11.06
N ASN A 41 -20.84 -4.69 11.31
CA ASN A 41 -21.50 -5.53 10.33
C ASN A 41 -22.67 -6.28 10.96
N MET A 42 -23.63 -6.61 10.11
CA MET A 42 -24.76 -7.45 10.44
C MET A 42 -24.84 -8.57 9.41
N SER A 43 -25.07 -9.79 9.87
CA SER A 43 -25.29 -10.92 8.99
C SER A 43 -26.53 -11.71 9.42
N VAL A 44 -27.29 -12.16 8.42
CA VAL A 44 -28.46 -13.03 8.61
C VAL A 44 -28.27 -14.24 7.71
N THR A 45 -28.32 -15.43 8.30
CA THR A 45 -28.22 -16.70 7.56
C THR A 45 -29.52 -17.49 7.69
N GLY A 46 -30.13 -17.76 6.55
CA GLY A 46 -31.29 -18.65 6.43
C GLY A 46 -30.86 -20.00 5.89
N HIS A 47 -31.24 -21.07 6.55
CA HIS A 47 -31.04 -22.44 6.05
C HIS A 47 -32.25 -22.85 5.22
N ILE A 48 -32.10 -22.86 3.88
CA ILE A 48 -33.16 -23.22 2.94
C ILE A 48 -33.37 -24.74 2.98
N ILE A 49 -32.27 -25.48 2.98
CA ILE A 49 -32.25 -26.92 3.22
C ILE A 49 -31.28 -27.15 4.38
N PRO A 50 -31.74 -27.68 5.52
CA PRO A 50 -30.87 -27.92 6.67
C PRO A 50 -29.59 -28.64 6.27
N GLU A 51 -28.46 -28.16 6.79
CA GLU A 51 -27.12 -28.70 6.58
C GLU A 51 -26.59 -28.68 5.13
N GLN A 52 -27.46 -28.39 4.12
CA GLN A 52 -27.07 -28.45 2.72
C GLN A 52 -27.06 -27.08 2.02
N LEU A 53 -28.15 -26.31 2.12
CA LEU A 53 -28.30 -25.08 1.39
C LEU A 53 -28.61 -23.92 2.31
N SER A 54 -27.77 -22.91 2.31
CA SER A 54 -27.95 -21.70 3.11
C SER A 54 -27.76 -20.45 2.27
N LEU A 55 -28.52 -19.42 2.60
CA LEU A 55 -28.38 -18.07 2.09
C LEU A 55 -27.95 -17.14 3.22
N THR A 56 -26.82 -16.49 3.06
CA THR A 56 -26.33 -15.48 3.99
C THR A 56 -26.42 -14.10 3.33
N LEU A 57 -27.01 -13.14 4.04
CA LEU A 57 -27.02 -11.73 3.68
C LEU A 57 -26.17 -10.98 4.68
N ARG A 58 -25.27 -10.10 4.21
CA ARG A 58 -24.41 -9.28 5.06
C ARG A 58 -24.51 -7.82 4.66
N ALA A 59 -24.45 -6.95 5.65
CA ALA A 59 -24.33 -5.52 5.46
C ALA A 59 -23.28 -4.98 6.45
N GLY A 60 -22.38 -4.16 5.98
CA GLY A 60 -21.33 -3.55 6.79
C GLY A 60 -21.20 -2.07 6.50
N VAL A 61 -20.87 -1.31 7.53
CA VAL A 61 -20.55 0.12 7.43
C VAL A 61 -19.26 0.41 8.17
N ASP A 62 -18.44 1.25 7.58
CA ASP A 62 -17.28 1.90 8.20
C ASP A 62 -17.39 3.40 7.97
N PHE A 63 -17.54 4.13 9.05
CA PHE A 63 -17.63 5.59 9.06
C PHE A 63 -16.49 6.13 9.90
N SER A 64 -15.73 7.07 9.37
CA SER A 64 -14.77 7.85 10.16
C SER A 64 -14.84 9.34 9.84
N ASN A 65 -14.65 10.15 10.87
CA ASN A 65 -14.57 11.58 10.78
C ASN A 65 -13.35 12.05 11.56
N ASP A 66 -12.35 12.59 10.85
CA ASP A 66 -11.14 13.18 11.45
C ASP A 66 -11.28 14.68 11.44
N PHE A 67 -11.20 15.30 12.58
CA PHE A 67 -10.95 16.72 12.71
C PHE A 67 -9.48 16.95 13.07
N ARG A 68 -8.79 17.71 12.22
CA ARG A 68 -7.36 17.95 12.33
C ARG A 68 -7.07 19.43 12.41
N THR A 69 -6.22 19.83 13.34
CA THR A 69 -5.65 21.18 13.37
C THR A 69 -4.15 21.12 13.11
N GLN A 70 -3.65 22.10 12.40
CA GLN A 70 -2.22 22.28 12.17
C GLN A 70 -1.88 23.73 12.43
N GLN A 71 -0.84 23.95 13.25
CA GLN A 71 -0.35 25.28 13.56
C GLN A 71 1.15 25.38 13.36
N LYS A 72 1.57 26.51 12.83
CA LYS A 72 2.96 26.90 12.77
C LYS A 72 3.08 28.30 13.36
N PRO A 73 3.88 28.46 14.43
CA PRO A 73 4.07 29.76 15.05
C PRO A 73 4.85 30.69 14.13
N GLN A 74 4.89 31.97 14.54
CA GLN A 74 5.75 32.96 13.94
C GLN A 74 7.22 32.48 13.91
N TYR A 75 7.96 32.89 12.90
CA TYR A 75 9.35 32.50 12.62
C TYR A 75 9.57 31.07 12.10
N SER A 76 8.52 30.32 11.75
CA SER A 76 8.70 29.12 10.95
C SER A 76 9.29 29.49 9.59
N HIS A 77 10.21 28.68 9.09
CA HIS A 77 10.86 28.91 7.80
C HIS A 77 9.86 29.13 6.65
N SER A 78 8.83 28.31 6.58
CA SER A 78 7.83 28.40 5.50
C SER A 78 6.70 29.39 5.77
N TYR A 79 6.51 29.85 7.02
CA TYR A 79 5.40 30.70 7.45
C TYR A 79 5.90 31.73 8.49
N THR A 80 6.51 32.78 8.00
CA THR A 80 7.21 33.79 8.88
C THR A 80 6.28 34.46 9.87
N ASN A 81 5.01 34.66 9.54
CA ASN A 81 4.00 35.24 10.43
C ASN A 81 3.08 34.20 11.08
N GLY A 82 3.44 32.93 10.92
CA GLY A 82 2.62 31.83 11.40
C GLY A 82 1.55 31.36 10.41
N MET A 83 0.96 30.22 10.70
CA MET A 83 -0.09 29.57 9.92
C MET A 83 -1.05 28.80 10.81
N TYR A 84 -2.33 28.76 10.44
CA TYR A 84 -3.31 27.89 11.05
C TYR A 84 -4.19 27.21 10.03
N ARG A 85 -4.43 25.92 10.22
CA ARG A 85 -5.24 25.09 9.32
C ARG A 85 -6.20 24.23 10.12
N GLU A 86 -7.45 24.19 9.68
CA GLU A 86 -8.43 23.20 10.07
C GLU A 86 -8.76 22.29 8.89
N GLN A 87 -8.86 21.01 9.16
CA GLN A 87 -9.17 20.02 8.14
C GLN A 87 -10.14 18.98 8.69
N THR A 88 -11.24 18.77 7.97
CA THR A 88 -12.17 17.68 8.23
C THR A 88 -12.08 16.64 7.13
N VAL A 89 -11.71 15.41 7.50
CA VAL A 89 -11.66 14.26 6.58
C VAL A 89 -12.73 13.26 7.02
N ARG A 90 -13.71 13.05 6.15
CA ARG A 90 -14.80 12.12 6.38
C ARG A 90 -14.75 11.00 5.37
N ASN A 91 -14.73 9.76 5.84
CA ASN A 91 -14.78 8.56 5.02
C ASN A 91 -16.01 7.74 5.41
N VAL A 92 -16.73 7.27 4.42
CA VAL A 92 -17.89 6.39 4.59
C VAL A 92 -17.75 5.27 3.58
N GLU A 93 -17.73 4.04 4.07
CA GLU A 93 -17.77 2.84 3.24
C GLU A 93 -18.96 1.99 3.64
N PHE A 94 -19.74 1.57 2.68
CA PHE A 94 -20.87 0.69 2.84
C PHE A 94 -20.72 -0.52 1.95
N ASN A 95 -20.80 -1.71 2.54
CA ASN A 95 -20.68 -2.98 1.86
C ASN A 95 -21.93 -3.82 2.10
N THR A 96 -22.49 -4.38 1.04
CA THR A 96 -23.55 -5.37 1.13
C THR A 96 -23.19 -6.56 0.29
N ASP A 97 -23.47 -7.75 0.80
CA ASP A 97 -23.29 -8.97 0.03
C ASP A 97 -24.39 -10.01 0.31
N PHE A 98 -24.52 -10.91 -0.63
CA PHE A 98 -25.23 -12.16 -0.45
C PHE A 98 -24.33 -13.33 -0.80
N LEU A 99 -24.52 -14.46 -0.14
CA LEU A 99 -23.82 -15.72 -0.38
C LEU A 99 -24.79 -16.88 -0.29
N LEU A 100 -24.98 -17.54 -1.41
CA LEU A 100 -25.70 -18.82 -1.49
C LEU A 100 -24.66 -19.93 -1.43
N SER A 101 -24.73 -20.78 -0.42
CA SER A 101 -23.78 -21.89 -0.21
C SER A 101 -24.51 -23.23 -0.20
N TRP A 102 -24.04 -24.14 -1.02
CA TRP A 102 -24.49 -25.52 -1.07
C TRP A 102 -23.34 -26.44 -0.69
N ARG A 103 -23.58 -27.31 0.27
CA ARG A 103 -22.57 -28.26 0.77
C ARG A 103 -23.16 -29.67 0.83
N ARG A 104 -22.36 -30.67 0.47
CA ARG A 104 -22.77 -32.06 0.53
C ARG A 104 -21.59 -33.01 0.58
N THR A 105 -21.77 -34.11 1.31
CA THR A 105 -20.83 -35.24 1.33
C THR A 105 -21.34 -36.36 0.43
N PHE A 106 -20.46 -36.87 -0.42
CA PHE A 106 -20.71 -37.99 -1.32
C PHE A 106 -19.67 -39.07 -1.05
N GLY A 107 -19.97 -40.03 -0.18
CA GLY A 107 -19.00 -41.00 0.26
C GLY A 107 -17.76 -40.36 0.87
N ASP A 108 -16.62 -40.54 0.26
CA ASP A 108 -15.33 -39.98 0.70
C ASP A 108 -15.11 -38.52 0.27
N PHE A 109 -16.01 -37.96 -0.54
CA PHE A 109 -15.87 -36.59 -1.05
C PHE A 109 -16.77 -35.64 -0.33
N TYR A 110 -16.22 -34.52 0.14
CA TYR A 110 -16.96 -33.35 0.60
C TYR A 110 -16.89 -32.24 -0.46
N LEU A 111 -18.02 -31.64 -0.76
CA LEU A 111 -18.16 -30.57 -1.73
C LEU A 111 -18.88 -29.38 -1.11
N ASN A 112 -18.31 -28.17 -1.28
CA ASN A 112 -18.94 -26.92 -0.95
C ASN A 112 -18.86 -25.98 -2.18
N ALA A 113 -20.01 -25.67 -2.76
CA ALA A 113 -20.14 -24.77 -3.88
C ALA A 113 -20.89 -23.51 -3.43
N SER A 114 -20.37 -22.33 -3.71
CA SER A 114 -20.98 -21.08 -3.31
C SER A 114 -21.00 -20.07 -4.43
N LEU A 115 -22.07 -19.28 -4.50
CA LEU A 115 -22.24 -18.15 -5.41
C LEU A 115 -22.63 -16.92 -4.59
N GLY A 116 -22.05 -15.79 -4.91
CA GLY A 116 -22.31 -14.55 -4.19
C GLY A 116 -22.17 -13.31 -5.04
N GLY A 117 -22.68 -12.22 -4.52
CA GLY A 117 -22.49 -10.90 -5.11
C GLY A 117 -22.28 -9.87 -4.01
N ASN A 118 -21.50 -8.85 -4.31
CA ASN A 118 -21.17 -7.77 -3.41
C ASN A 118 -21.39 -6.42 -4.10
N ALA A 119 -21.86 -5.45 -3.33
CA ALA A 119 -21.88 -4.04 -3.73
C ALA A 119 -21.17 -3.20 -2.66
N MET A 120 -20.10 -2.53 -3.06
CA MET A 120 -19.32 -1.61 -2.25
C MET A 120 -19.55 -0.18 -2.73
N LEU A 121 -19.82 0.73 -1.79
CA LEU A 121 -19.92 2.17 -2.01
C LEU A 121 -18.98 2.88 -1.06
N SER A 122 -18.04 3.65 -1.59
CA SER A 122 -17.14 4.50 -0.82
C SER A 122 -17.38 5.97 -1.15
N ASN A 123 -17.46 6.80 -0.12
CA ASN A 123 -17.71 8.23 -0.23
C ASN A 123 -16.78 8.97 0.72
N ASN A 124 -15.81 9.66 0.17
CA ASN A 124 -14.79 10.38 0.93
C ASN A 124 -14.93 11.88 0.67
N SER A 125 -14.81 12.68 1.73
CA SER A 125 -14.74 14.12 1.61
C SER A 125 -13.63 14.68 2.48
N ASN A 126 -12.91 15.65 1.95
CA ASN A 126 -11.85 16.37 2.64
C ASN A 126 -12.10 17.87 2.44
N VAL A 127 -12.32 18.58 3.55
CA VAL A 127 -12.47 20.03 3.57
C VAL A 127 -11.31 20.59 4.39
N SER A 128 -10.57 21.50 3.80
CA SER A 128 -9.41 22.16 4.41
C SER A 128 -9.55 23.67 4.31
N LEU A 129 -9.43 24.33 5.43
CA LEU A 129 -9.44 25.78 5.61
C LEU A 129 -8.06 26.19 6.12
N LEU A 130 -7.37 27.02 5.37
CA LEU A 130 -5.98 27.38 5.68
C LEU A 130 -5.81 28.90 5.71
N ALA A 131 -5.45 29.42 6.89
CA ALA A 131 -4.90 30.74 7.08
C ALA A 131 -3.38 30.69 6.87
N ASN A 132 -2.93 31.01 5.66
CA ASN A 132 -1.52 30.94 5.24
C ASN A 132 -0.62 31.91 6.00
N GLN A 133 -1.20 33.00 6.50
CA GLN A 133 -0.53 34.04 7.24
C GLN A 133 -1.49 34.57 8.30
N LEU A 134 -0.99 34.78 9.51
CA LEU A 134 -1.75 35.33 10.63
C LEU A 134 -1.52 36.85 10.76
N ASP A 135 -2.57 37.62 11.07
CA ASP A 135 -2.46 39.05 11.38
C ASP A 135 -1.76 39.23 12.73
N GLU A 136 -2.28 38.56 13.76
CA GLU A 136 -1.67 38.56 15.09
C GLU A 136 -0.88 37.26 15.26
N PRO A 137 0.44 37.34 15.48
CA PRO A 137 1.29 36.16 15.63
C PRO A 137 0.84 35.25 16.78
N ASN A 138 0.89 33.93 16.53
CA ASN A 138 0.58 32.86 17.51
C ASN A 138 -0.87 32.85 18.03
N VAL A 139 -1.81 33.56 17.39
CA VAL A 139 -3.25 33.43 17.60
C VAL A 139 -3.84 32.49 16.57
N PHE A 140 -3.98 31.20 16.93
CA PHE A 140 -4.33 30.13 16.03
C PHE A 140 -5.85 29.93 15.88
N ILE A 141 -6.49 30.81 15.12
CA ILE A 141 -7.90 30.76 14.72
C ILE A 141 -8.03 31.15 13.25
N LEU A 142 -9.03 30.63 12.55
CA LEU A 142 -9.24 30.92 11.12
C LEU A 142 -9.54 32.41 10.83
N GLN A 143 -10.22 33.08 11.75
CA GLN A 143 -10.55 34.48 11.60
C GLN A 143 -9.33 35.42 11.66
N ASN A 144 -8.21 34.94 12.19
CA ASN A 144 -6.95 35.69 12.29
C ASN A 144 -6.10 35.58 11.02
N VAL A 145 -6.74 35.38 9.86
CA VAL A 145 -6.03 35.32 8.58
C VAL A 145 -5.72 36.68 8.03
N SER A 146 -4.46 36.89 7.65
CA SER A 146 -4.05 38.06 6.88
C SER A 146 -4.41 37.83 5.40
N GLY A 147 -5.48 38.44 4.93
CA GLY A 147 -6.00 38.29 3.57
C GLY A 147 -7.14 37.28 3.46
N GLN A 148 -7.05 36.36 2.53
CA GLN A 148 -8.11 35.38 2.27
C GLN A 148 -7.74 33.99 2.77
N LEU A 149 -8.74 33.28 3.27
CA LEU A 149 -8.61 31.83 3.59
C LEU A 149 -8.44 31.04 2.28
N ASP A 150 -7.46 30.13 2.25
CA ASP A 150 -7.41 29.10 1.20
C ASP A 150 -8.38 27.98 1.59
N VAL A 151 -9.46 27.86 0.81
CA VAL A 151 -10.52 26.87 1.02
C VAL A 151 -10.39 25.81 -0.03
N ARG A 152 -10.17 24.58 0.39
CA ARG A 152 -10.13 23.40 -0.52
C ARG A 152 -11.14 22.37 -0.06
N ALA A 153 -11.96 21.92 -1.01
CA ALA A 153 -12.92 20.85 -0.76
C ALA A 153 -12.82 19.82 -1.88
N THR A 154 -12.53 18.58 -1.50
CA THR A 154 -12.52 17.45 -2.42
C THR A 154 -13.56 16.42 -1.99
N ARG A 155 -14.21 15.80 -2.96
CA ARG A 155 -15.16 14.71 -2.73
C ARG A 155 -14.92 13.64 -3.75
N THR A 156 -14.73 12.42 -3.28
CA THR A 156 -14.52 11.25 -4.14
C THR A 156 -15.59 10.20 -3.83
N LYS A 157 -16.12 9.60 -4.88
CA LYS A 157 -17.08 8.50 -4.79
C LYS A 157 -16.56 7.34 -5.63
N LYS A 158 -16.63 6.14 -5.06
CA LYS A 158 -16.29 4.89 -5.74
C LYS A 158 -17.38 3.87 -5.49
N ALA A 159 -17.73 3.13 -6.52
CA ALA A 159 -18.63 1.99 -6.42
C ALA A 159 -18.00 0.80 -7.13
N ILE A 160 -18.06 -0.36 -6.51
CA ILE A 160 -17.68 -1.64 -7.10
C ILE A 160 -18.81 -2.62 -6.89
N ASN A 161 -19.32 -3.19 -8.00
CA ASN A 161 -20.24 -4.30 -7.97
C ASN A 161 -19.47 -5.56 -8.34
N SER A 162 -19.77 -6.67 -7.68
CA SER A 162 -19.03 -7.91 -7.87
C SER A 162 -19.96 -9.11 -7.91
N PHE A 163 -19.59 -10.08 -8.72
CA PHE A 163 -20.20 -11.40 -8.70
C PHE A 163 -19.10 -12.46 -8.59
N TYR A 164 -19.25 -13.40 -7.70
CA TYR A 164 -18.21 -14.37 -7.41
C TYR A 164 -18.76 -15.76 -7.11
N GLY A 165 -17.92 -16.75 -7.33
CA GLY A 165 -18.20 -18.12 -6.95
C GLY A 165 -16.95 -18.84 -6.46
N PHE A 166 -17.13 -19.81 -5.61
CA PHE A 166 -16.06 -20.69 -5.19
C PHE A 166 -16.56 -22.13 -5.02
N LEU A 167 -15.65 -23.05 -5.31
CA LEU A 167 -15.83 -24.47 -5.18
C LEU A 167 -14.69 -25.03 -4.33
N SER A 168 -15.05 -25.60 -3.18
CA SER A 168 -14.11 -26.30 -2.30
C SER A 168 -14.44 -27.79 -2.30
N MET A 169 -13.44 -28.62 -2.53
CA MET A 169 -13.56 -30.08 -2.51
C MET A 169 -12.54 -30.67 -1.56
N SER A 170 -12.93 -31.66 -0.79
CA SER A 170 -11.98 -32.52 -0.08
C SER A 170 -12.28 -33.99 -0.36
N TRP A 171 -11.22 -34.79 -0.41
CA TRP A 171 -11.26 -36.23 -0.51
C TRP A 171 -10.63 -36.86 0.71
N ARG A 172 -11.44 -37.60 1.50
CA ARG A 172 -11.06 -38.26 2.75
C ARG A 172 -10.39 -37.32 3.76
N ASP A 173 -10.63 -36.02 3.66
CA ASP A 173 -9.94 -35.01 4.44
C ASP A 173 -8.40 -35.04 4.31
N MET A 174 -7.89 -35.63 3.22
CA MET A 174 -6.45 -35.74 2.93
C MET A 174 -6.02 -34.84 1.79
N ILE A 175 -6.88 -34.66 0.78
CA ILE A 175 -6.63 -33.84 -0.40
C ILE A 175 -7.70 -32.75 -0.47
N PHE A 176 -7.27 -31.52 -0.61
CA PHE A 176 -8.13 -30.33 -0.67
C PHE A 176 -7.86 -29.58 -1.97
N ILE A 177 -8.91 -29.13 -2.63
CA ILE A 177 -8.86 -28.32 -3.84
C ILE A 177 -9.88 -27.20 -3.70
N ASP A 178 -9.43 -25.96 -3.92
CA ASP A 178 -10.28 -24.78 -3.96
C ASP A 178 -10.11 -24.08 -5.30
N VAL A 179 -11.24 -23.71 -5.90
CA VAL A 179 -11.29 -22.92 -7.13
C VAL A 179 -12.18 -21.71 -6.89
N THR A 180 -11.72 -20.52 -7.21
CA THR A 180 -12.52 -19.31 -7.10
C THR A 180 -12.52 -18.54 -8.42
N GLY A 181 -13.59 -17.80 -8.63
CA GLY A 181 -13.67 -16.85 -9.73
C GLY A 181 -14.51 -15.65 -9.27
N ARG A 182 -14.05 -14.47 -9.61
CA ARG A 182 -14.74 -13.23 -9.28
C ARG A 182 -14.66 -12.27 -10.46
N ASN A 183 -15.75 -11.58 -10.73
CA ASN A 183 -15.78 -10.46 -11.66
C ASN A 183 -16.20 -9.19 -10.94
N ASP A 184 -15.42 -8.14 -11.09
CA ASP A 184 -15.72 -6.83 -10.55
C ASP A 184 -16.04 -5.84 -11.67
N TRP A 185 -16.97 -4.92 -11.38
CA TRP A 185 -17.29 -3.76 -12.19
C TRP A 185 -17.02 -2.51 -11.36
N SER A 186 -15.95 -1.80 -11.70
CA SER A 186 -15.55 -0.59 -10.97
C SER A 186 -16.03 0.68 -11.67
N SER A 187 -16.52 1.64 -10.89
CA SER A 187 -16.88 2.97 -11.37
C SER A 187 -15.69 3.89 -11.68
N THR A 188 -14.47 3.45 -11.37
CA THR A 188 -13.24 4.23 -11.60
C THR A 188 -12.67 4.04 -12.99
N LEU A 189 -13.17 3.05 -13.73
CA LEU A 189 -12.74 2.69 -15.08
C LEU A 189 -13.85 3.02 -16.10
N ALA A 190 -13.45 3.25 -17.34
CA ALA A 190 -14.39 3.58 -18.41
C ALA A 190 -15.29 2.39 -18.79
N PRO A 191 -16.53 2.62 -19.24
CA PRO A 191 -17.37 1.57 -19.80
C PRO A 191 -16.65 0.79 -20.90
N GLY A 192 -16.68 -0.55 -20.79
CA GLY A 192 -15.95 -1.47 -21.66
C GLY A 192 -14.56 -1.89 -21.14
N TYR A 193 -14.00 -1.17 -20.17
CA TYR A 193 -12.76 -1.48 -19.48
C TYR A 193 -12.96 -1.69 -17.96
N ASN A 194 -14.16 -1.40 -17.48
CA ASN A 194 -14.51 -1.42 -16.06
C ASN A 194 -14.84 -2.80 -15.49
N SER A 195 -14.88 -3.83 -16.33
CA SER A 195 -15.16 -5.21 -15.94
C SER A 195 -13.89 -6.03 -16.04
N TYR A 196 -13.51 -6.71 -14.96
CA TYR A 196 -12.34 -7.56 -14.93
C TYR A 196 -12.61 -8.81 -14.10
N PHE A 197 -12.22 -9.95 -14.68
CA PHE A 197 -12.38 -11.27 -14.08
C PHE A 197 -11.05 -11.78 -13.56
N TYR A 198 -11.06 -12.32 -12.37
CA TYR A 198 -9.88 -12.89 -11.74
C TYR A 198 -10.17 -14.24 -11.07
N PRO A 199 -9.51 -15.28 -11.57
CA PRO A 199 -9.58 -16.63 -11.03
C PRO A 199 -8.50 -16.87 -9.97
N SER A 200 -8.76 -17.84 -9.08
CA SER A 200 -7.72 -18.45 -8.26
C SER A 200 -7.92 -19.97 -8.15
N PHE A 201 -6.82 -20.64 -7.89
CA PHE A 201 -6.77 -22.07 -7.71
C PHE A 201 -5.81 -22.40 -6.56
N SER A 202 -6.23 -23.24 -5.63
CA SER A 202 -5.36 -23.74 -4.57
C SER A 202 -5.60 -25.22 -4.32
N GLY A 203 -4.54 -25.90 -3.86
CA GLY A 203 -4.60 -27.29 -3.48
C GLY A 203 -3.66 -27.61 -2.34
N SER A 204 -4.03 -28.58 -1.53
CA SER A 204 -3.16 -29.12 -0.50
C SER A 204 -3.37 -30.61 -0.28
N VAL A 205 -2.30 -31.28 0.14
CA VAL A 205 -2.27 -32.73 0.42
C VAL A 205 -1.61 -32.96 1.77
N LEU A 206 -2.31 -33.72 2.62
CA LEU A 206 -1.80 -34.23 3.88
C LEU A 206 -1.06 -35.55 3.63
N LEU A 207 0.25 -35.46 3.42
CA LEU A 207 1.08 -36.61 3.07
C LEU A 207 1.19 -37.62 4.24
N ASP A 208 1.12 -37.13 5.48
CA ASP A 208 1.11 -37.96 6.68
C ASP A 208 -0.10 -38.90 6.71
N GLN A 209 -1.24 -38.46 6.21
CA GLN A 209 -2.45 -39.29 6.13
C GLN A 209 -2.46 -40.17 4.89
N VAL A 210 -2.04 -39.64 3.72
CA VAL A 210 -1.98 -40.42 2.47
C VAL A 210 -1.06 -41.64 2.58
N PHE A 211 0.08 -41.50 3.27
CA PHE A 211 1.08 -42.51 3.45
C PHE A 211 1.00 -43.26 4.79
N ASP A 212 -0.03 -42.96 5.60
CA ASP A 212 -0.26 -43.55 6.91
C ASP A 212 0.96 -43.50 7.85
N PHE A 213 1.45 -42.27 8.06
CA PHE A 213 2.63 -42.07 8.92
C PHE A 213 2.35 -42.36 10.41
N ALA A 214 1.07 -42.42 10.80
CA ALA A 214 0.71 -42.83 12.15
C ALA A 214 1.26 -44.25 12.49
N GLU A 215 1.29 -45.15 11.51
CA GLU A 215 1.86 -46.49 11.67
C GLU A 215 3.35 -46.55 11.30
N ARG A 216 3.73 -45.90 10.18
CA ARG A 216 5.07 -46.03 9.60
C ARG A 216 6.14 -45.11 10.21
N ALA A 217 5.71 -43.91 10.66
CA ALA A 217 6.60 -42.88 11.19
C ALA A 217 5.91 -42.08 12.32
N PRO A 218 5.61 -42.68 13.48
CA PRO A 218 4.77 -42.07 14.54
C PRO A 218 5.39 -40.81 15.17
N TRP A 219 6.58 -40.42 14.75
CA TRP A 219 7.24 -39.18 15.14
C TRP A 219 6.89 -38.00 14.20
N VAL A 220 6.22 -38.24 13.09
CA VAL A 220 5.66 -37.22 12.18
C VAL A 220 4.21 -36.98 12.57
N ASP A 221 3.89 -35.77 13.01
CA ASP A 221 2.55 -35.40 13.42
C ASP A 221 1.75 -34.75 12.28
N LEU A 222 2.44 -34.12 11.36
CA LEU A 222 1.87 -33.47 10.18
C LEU A 222 2.93 -33.36 9.10
N LEU A 223 2.57 -33.66 7.89
CA LEU A 223 3.33 -33.35 6.66
C LEU A 223 2.37 -32.94 5.57
N LYS A 224 2.27 -31.63 5.31
CA LYS A 224 1.35 -31.05 4.34
C LYS A 224 2.12 -30.27 3.27
N VAL A 225 1.79 -30.52 2.02
CA VAL A 225 2.24 -29.71 0.88
C VAL A 225 1.04 -28.91 0.38
N ARG A 226 1.28 -27.62 0.09
CA ARG A 226 0.27 -26.73 -0.49
C ARG A 226 0.81 -26.00 -1.71
N GLY A 227 -0.08 -25.66 -2.63
CA GLY A 227 0.23 -24.82 -3.77
C GLY A 227 -0.97 -23.96 -4.12
N SER A 228 -0.72 -22.76 -4.58
CA SER A 228 -1.76 -21.84 -5.04
C SER A 228 -1.29 -21.02 -6.22
N TRP A 229 -2.25 -20.62 -7.04
CA TRP A 229 -2.11 -19.67 -8.12
C TRP A 229 -3.30 -18.74 -8.11
N ALA A 230 -3.07 -17.45 -8.30
CA ALA A 230 -4.11 -16.44 -8.40
C ALA A 230 -3.73 -15.38 -9.41
N ASN A 231 -4.74 -14.90 -10.12
CA ASN A 231 -4.66 -13.69 -10.92
C ASN A 231 -5.63 -12.68 -10.31
N VAL A 232 -5.19 -11.45 -10.01
CA VAL A 232 -5.99 -10.42 -9.36
C VAL A 232 -5.88 -9.11 -10.13
N GLY A 233 -7.03 -8.50 -10.42
CA GLY A 233 -7.10 -7.16 -11.01
C GLY A 233 -7.14 -6.08 -9.91
N ASN A 234 -6.56 -4.91 -10.21
CA ASN A 234 -6.68 -3.71 -9.37
C ASN A 234 -7.07 -2.51 -10.24
N ASP A 235 -8.02 -1.71 -9.77
CA ASP A 235 -8.48 -0.51 -10.47
C ASP A 235 -7.68 0.74 -10.06
N THR A 236 -8.06 1.90 -10.61
CA THR A 236 -7.42 3.20 -10.31
C THR A 236 -8.22 3.98 -9.26
N ASP A 237 -7.66 5.12 -8.84
CA ASP A 237 -8.38 6.09 -8.03
C ASP A 237 -9.56 6.72 -8.79
N PRO A 238 -10.61 7.19 -8.09
CA PRO A 238 -11.72 7.87 -8.71
C PRO A 238 -11.30 9.12 -9.47
N TYR A 239 -11.92 9.34 -10.62
CA TYR A 239 -11.75 10.54 -11.50
C TYR A 239 -10.40 10.64 -12.22
N ASN A 240 -9.63 9.57 -12.29
CA ASN A 240 -8.35 9.52 -13.02
C ASN A 240 -8.51 9.33 -14.54
N LEU A 241 -9.72 9.34 -15.08
CA LEU A 241 -9.94 9.13 -16.52
C LEU A 241 -10.01 10.42 -17.32
N LEU A 242 -10.41 11.53 -16.69
CA LEU A 242 -10.68 12.80 -17.35
C LEU A 242 -9.99 13.95 -16.64
N ALA A 243 -9.14 14.65 -17.37
CA ALA A 243 -8.46 15.83 -16.87
C ALA A 243 -9.47 16.99 -16.66
N THR A 244 -9.28 17.73 -15.59
CA THR A 244 -10.07 18.92 -15.26
C THR A 244 -9.20 20.16 -15.22
N TYR A 245 -9.78 21.30 -15.63
CA TYR A 245 -9.11 22.58 -15.52
C TYR A 245 -9.12 23.05 -14.06
N ALA A 246 -8.00 23.53 -13.57
CA ALA A 246 -7.88 24.15 -12.26
C ALA A 246 -8.04 25.68 -12.38
N ASN A 247 -8.58 26.32 -11.34
CA ASN A 247 -8.59 27.79 -11.28
C ASN A 247 -7.15 28.32 -11.18
N SER A 248 -6.87 29.40 -11.92
CA SER A 248 -5.58 30.06 -11.81
C SER A 248 -5.47 30.79 -10.46
N PRO A 249 -4.40 30.59 -9.67
CA PRO A 249 -4.20 31.33 -8.44
C PRO A 249 -3.82 32.78 -8.68
N ASN A 250 -3.33 33.10 -9.89
CA ASN A 250 -2.77 34.43 -10.20
C ASN A 250 -3.75 35.33 -10.97
N PHE A 251 -4.80 34.75 -11.59
CA PHE A 251 -5.73 35.51 -12.41
C PHE A 251 -7.16 35.07 -12.11
N THR A 252 -7.97 35.98 -11.61
CA THR A 252 -9.40 35.74 -11.34
C THR A 252 -10.15 35.42 -12.64
N GLY A 253 -10.89 34.30 -12.65
CA GLY A 253 -11.66 33.84 -13.80
C GLY A 253 -10.85 33.14 -14.89
N ALA A 254 -9.55 32.98 -14.71
CA ALA A 254 -8.71 32.18 -15.60
C ALA A 254 -8.57 30.73 -15.10
N TYR A 255 -8.31 29.82 -16.04
CA TYR A 255 -8.10 28.40 -15.77
C TYR A 255 -6.72 27.97 -16.23
N LEU A 256 -6.13 27.04 -15.49
CA LEU A 256 -4.90 26.38 -15.85
C LEU A 256 -5.20 25.11 -16.63
N LEU A 257 -4.41 24.85 -17.65
CA LEU A 257 -4.40 23.56 -18.33
C LEU A 257 -3.93 22.47 -17.35
N PRO A 258 -4.49 21.26 -17.44
CA PRO A 258 -3.98 20.13 -16.68
C PRO A 258 -2.50 19.88 -16.99
N SER A 259 -1.71 19.63 -15.96
CA SER A 259 -0.30 19.27 -16.11
C SER A 259 -0.11 17.78 -16.48
N GLU A 260 -1.18 17.01 -16.42
CA GLU A 260 -1.19 15.59 -16.71
C GLU A 260 -2.14 15.27 -17.86
N THR A 261 -1.71 14.45 -18.79
CA THR A 261 -2.59 13.85 -19.79
C THR A 261 -3.15 12.56 -19.21
N LEU A 262 -4.45 12.51 -19.00
CA LEU A 262 -5.14 11.32 -18.52
C LEU A 262 -5.59 10.45 -19.68
N ASN A 263 -5.61 9.15 -19.48
CA ASN A 263 -6.01 8.17 -20.49
C ASN A 263 -7.38 7.58 -20.12
N TYR A 264 -8.37 7.85 -20.96
CA TYR A 264 -9.72 7.30 -20.77
C TYR A 264 -9.77 5.77 -20.88
N TYR A 265 -8.82 5.17 -21.62
CA TYR A 265 -8.78 3.74 -21.90
C TYR A 265 -7.89 2.95 -20.94
N ILE A 266 -7.67 3.47 -19.74
CA ILE A 266 -6.93 2.78 -18.69
C ILE A 266 -7.63 1.45 -18.37
N LYS A 267 -6.84 0.39 -18.37
CA LYS A 267 -7.22 -0.96 -17.97
C LYS A 267 -6.87 -1.20 -16.50
N PRO A 268 -7.50 -2.19 -15.83
CA PRO A 268 -7.03 -2.65 -14.53
C PRO A 268 -5.57 -3.13 -14.60
N GLU A 269 -4.84 -2.91 -13.53
CA GLU A 269 -3.56 -3.58 -13.29
C GLU A 269 -3.80 -5.08 -13.11
N ASN A 270 -2.84 -5.89 -13.49
CA ASN A 270 -2.92 -7.34 -13.35
C ASN A 270 -1.79 -7.87 -12.46
N VAL A 271 -2.16 -8.61 -11.42
CA VAL A 271 -1.22 -9.27 -10.50
C VAL A 271 -1.39 -10.77 -10.62
N GLU A 272 -0.41 -11.43 -11.18
CA GLU A 272 -0.34 -12.90 -11.21
C GLU A 272 0.61 -13.38 -10.11
N SER A 273 0.17 -14.34 -9.32
CA SER A 273 0.97 -14.88 -8.21
C SER A 273 0.81 -16.39 -8.09
N TRP A 274 1.88 -17.05 -7.65
CA TRP A 274 1.83 -18.44 -7.23
C TRP A 274 2.70 -18.66 -6.00
N GLU A 275 2.31 -19.63 -5.21
CA GLU A 275 2.98 -20.03 -3.98
C GLU A 275 3.04 -21.56 -3.88
N VAL A 276 4.15 -22.07 -3.37
CA VAL A 276 4.29 -23.46 -2.93
C VAL A 276 4.80 -23.47 -1.51
N GLY A 277 4.15 -24.25 -0.65
CA GLY A 277 4.48 -24.32 0.77
C GLY A 277 4.53 -25.76 1.29
N LEU A 278 5.35 -25.94 2.30
CA LEU A 278 5.51 -27.16 3.07
C LEU A 278 5.31 -26.86 4.54
N GLU A 279 4.33 -27.51 5.14
CA GLU A 279 4.09 -27.47 6.59
C GLU A 279 4.40 -28.85 7.18
N ALA A 280 5.27 -28.90 8.18
CA ALA A 280 5.66 -30.13 8.85
C ALA A 280 5.72 -29.95 10.36
N SER A 281 5.24 -30.96 11.10
CA SER A 281 5.40 -31.02 12.54
C SER A 281 5.80 -32.42 13.02
N PHE A 282 6.63 -32.44 14.06
CA PHE A 282 7.28 -33.63 14.55
C PHE A 282 7.31 -33.70 16.07
N PHE A 283 7.40 -34.94 16.60
CA PHE A 283 7.63 -35.22 18.03
C PHE A 283 6.54 -34.63 18.94
N LYS A 284 5.27 -34.87 18.62
CA LYS A 284 4.09 -34.34 19.33
C LYS A 284 4.10 -32.81 19.32
N LYS A 285 4.30 -32.24 18.12
CA LYS A 285 4.36 -30.79 17.87
C LYS A 285 5.46 -30.05 18.65
N ARG A 286 6.54 -30.76 19.03
CA ARG A 286 7.71 -30.12 19.64
C ARG A 286 8.59 -29.38 18.64
N LEU A 287 8.53 -29.80 17.39
CA LEU A 287 9.23 -29.17 16.27
C LEU A 287 8.22 -28.98 15.14
N ALA A 288 8.02 -27.76 14.71
CA ALA A 288 7.15 -27.45 13.59
C ALA A 288 7.84 -26.42 12.66
N PHE A 289 7.62 -26.61 11.35
CA PHE A 289 8.11 -25.72 10.29
C PHE A 289 6.97 -25.40 9.35
N ASP A 290 6.95 -24.17 8.89
CA ASP A 290 6.21 -23.73 7.73
C ASP A 290 7.18 -23.01 6.79
N VAL A 291 7.35 -23.51 5.59
CA VAL A 291 8.23 -22.94 4.56
C VAL A 291 7.40 -22.65 3.33
N ALA A 292 7.44 -21.42 2.86
CA ALA A 292 6.78 -21.01 1.64
C ALA A 292 7.76 -20.34 0.68
N TYR A 293 7.62 -20.64 -0.60
CA TYR A 293 8.23 -19.90 -1.69
C TYR A 293 7.11 -19.29 -2.53
N TYR A 294 7.20 -17.99 -2.78
CA TYR A 294 6.23 -17.27 -3.58
C TYR A 294 6.88 -16.51 -4.74
N PHE A 295 6.07 -16.29 -5.76
CA PHE A 295 6.37 -15.48 -6.92
C PHE A 295 5.15 -14.63 -7.23
N SER A 296 5.34 -13.34 -7.50
CA SER A 296 4.29 -12.42 -7.92
C SER A 296 4.81 -11.48 -8.99
N GLU A 297 4.03 -11.27 -10.01
CA GLU A 297 4.32 -10.35 -11.10
C GLU A 297 3.13 -9.42 -11.32
N THR A 298 3.40 -8.11 -11.27
CA THR A 298 2.41 -7.06 -11.54
C THR A 298 2.70 -6.49 -12.90
N THR A 299 1.74 -6.58 -13.80
CA THR A 299 1.80 -6.05 -15.18
C THR A 299 0.73 -4.98 -15.37
N ASP A 300 0.84 -4.22 -16.44
CA ASP A 300 -0.10 -3.14 -16.78
C ASP A 300 -0.30 -2.13 -15.63
N GLN A 301 0.78 -1.83 -14.88
CA GLN A 301 0.70 -0.87 -13.77
C GLN A 301 0.19 0.48 -14.25
N ILE A 302 -0.70 1.09 -13.47
CA ILE A 302 -1.24 2.42 -13.76
C ILE A 302 -0.26 3.46 -13.22
N ILE A 303 0.60 3.97 -14.07
CA ILE A 303 1.69 4.88 -13.70
C ILE A 303 1.67 6.18 -14.49
N ASN A 304 2.11 7.26 -13.83
CA ASN A 304 2.42 8.53 -14.47
C ASN A 304 3.86 8.51 -14.96
N VAL A 305 4.04 8.54 -16.28
CA VAL A 305 5.36 8.66 -16.88
C VAL A 305 5.62 10.10 -17.32
N PRO A 306 6.87 10.60 -17.20
CA PRO A 306 7.23 11.92 -17.70
C PRO A 306 6.93 12.05 -19.20
N SER A 307 6.44 13.20 -19.61
CA SER A 307 6.17 13.56 -20.99
C SER A 307 6.92 14.82 -21.36
N ASP A 308 7.23 14.99 -22.66
CA ASP A 308 7.82 16.22 -23.15
C ASP A 308 6.82 17.37 -23.00
N TRP A 309 7.26 18.48 -22.41
CA TRP A 309 6.48 19.71 -22.26
C TRP A 309 5.94 20.26 -23.58
N ALA A 310 6.57 19.92 -24.71
CA ALA A 310 6.07 20.27 -26.04
C ALA A 310 4.70 19.63 -26.34
N THR A 311 4.30 18.57 -25.65
CA THR A 311 2.97 17.95 -25.74
C THR A 311 1.88 18.71 -24.98
N GLY A 312 2.26 19.71 -24.19
CA GLY A 312 1.36 20.49 -23.32
C GLY A 312 1.14 19.91 -21.93
N ALA A 313 1.76 18.77 -21.60
CA ALA A 313 1.66 18.14 -20.29
C ALA A 313 3.03 17.62 -19.84
N SER A 314 3.26 17.60 -18.52
CA SER A 314 4.52 17.11 -17.92
C SER A 314 4.53 15.60 -17.70
N SER A 315 3.36 14.98 -17.69
CA SER A 315 3.20 13.54 -17.51
C SER A 315 1.98 12.99 -18.24
N ILE A 316 2.00 11.70 -18.49
CA ILE A 316 0.88 10.95 -19.07
C ILE A 316 0.59 9.71 -18.21
N LEU A 317 -0.70 9.48 -17.92
CA LEU A 317 -1.16 8.29 -17.21
C LEU A 317 -1.37 7.14 -18.21
N ILE A 318 -0.66 6.04 -18.02
CA ILE A 318 -0.74 4.86 -18.90
C ILE A 318 -0.69 3.56 -18.10
N ASN A 319 -1.14 2.48 -18.73
CA ASN A 319 -0.81 1.13 -18.27
C ASN A 319 0.56 0.74 -18.81
N ALA A 320 1.54 0.61 -17.95
CA ALA A 320 2.88 0.21 -18.36
C ALA A 320 3.67 -0.35 -17.17
N GLY A 321 4.76 -1.00 -17.51
CA GLY A 321 5.68 -1.54 -16.54
C GLY A 321 5.31 -2.94 -16.02
N CYS A 322 6.33 -3.61 -15.57
CA CYS A 322 6.26 -4.93 -14.96
C CYS A 322 7.17 -4.98 -13.74
N VAL A 323 6.59 -5.27 -12.58
CA VAL A 323 7.35 -5.47 -11.33
C VAL A 323 7.19 -6.91 -10.88
N ARG A 324 8.30 -7.53 -10.58
CA ARG A 324 8.37 -8.92 -10.12
C ARG A 324 8.89 -9.01 -8.70
N ASN A 325 8.18 -9.78 -7.88
CA ASN A 325 8.57 -10.12 -6.52
C ASN A 325 8.67 -11.64 -6.39
N LYS A 326 9.67 -12.12 -5.68
CA LYS A 326 9.79 -13.52 -5.28
C LYS A 326 10.42 -13.59 -3.91
N GLY A 327 10.07 -14.60 -3.14
CA GLY A 327 10.62 -14.69 -1.81
C GLY A 327 10.47 -16.05 -1.17
N VAL A 328 11.16 -16.20 -0.06
CA VAL A 328 11.08 -17.38 0.81
C VAL A 328 10.70 -16.89 2.21
N GLU A 329 9.76 -17.60 2.81
CA GLU A 329 9.34 -17.39 4.18
C GLU A 329 9.51 -18.69 4.95
N VAL A 330 10.05 -18.59 6.16
CA VAL A 330 10.28 -19.72 7.05
C VAL A 330 9.79 -19.34 8.44
N ALA A 331 8.82 -20.08 8.93
CA ALA A 331 8.42 -20.05 10.32
C ALA A 331 8.80 -21.37 10.98
N ALA A 332 9.42 -21.31 12.18
CA ALA A 332 9.77 -22.48 12.93
C ALA A 332 9.34 -22.34 14.40
N ASN A 333 8.73 -23.35 14.94
CA ASN A 333 8.42 -23.46 16.36
C ASN A 333 9.16 -24.66 16.94
N PHE A 334 9.90 -24.43 18.02
CA PHE A 334 10.64 -25.45 18.72
C PHE A 334 10.33 -25.40 20.22
N VAL A 335 9.94 -26.54 20.79
CA VAL A 335 9.64 -26.71 22.23
C VAL A 335 10.64 -27.68 22.84
N PRO A 336 11.84 -27.23 23.20
CA PRO A 336 12.90 -28.12 23.76
C PRO A 336 12.50 -28.70 25.08
N VAL A 337 11.80 -27.97 25.91
CA VAL A 337 11.38 -28.41 27.23
C VAL A 337 9.84 -28.31 27.34
N ALA A 338 9.23 -29.43 27.65
CA ALA A 338 7.80 -29.51 27.99
C ALA A 338 7.61 -30.55 29.07
N THR A 339 7.62 -30.10 30.32
CA THR A 339 7.36 -30.91 31.53
C THR A 339 6.06 -30.45 32.17
N LYS A 340 5.68 -31.06 33.30
CA LYS A 340 4.52 -30.66 34.07
C LYS A 340 4.60 -29.21 34.58
N ASP A 341 5.83 -28.78 34.96
CA ASP A 341 6.06 -27.51 35.65
C ASP A 341 6.77 -26.49 34.76
N TRP A 342 7.38 -26.90 33.64
CA TRP A 342 8.18 -26.06 32.78
C TRP A 342 7.83 -26.26 31.31
N ARG A 343 7.60 -25.16 30.61
CA ARG A 343 7.47 -25.15 29.15
C ARG A 343 8.33 -24.04 28.58
N TRP A 344 9.26 -24.41 27.67
CA TRP A 344 10.06 -23.47 26.94
C TRP A 344 9.74 -23.62 25.45
N SER A 345 9.35 -22.52 24.79
CA SER A 345 9.07 -22.48 23.35
C SER A 345 9.90 -21.38 22.70
N ILE A 346 10.45 -21.69 21.52
CA ILE A 346 11.22 -20.79 20.69
C ILE A 346 10.47 -20.66 19.36
N ASN A 347 10.12 -19.44 18.97
CA ASN A 347 9.50 -19.14 17.69
C ASN A 347 10.48 -18.33 16.86
N LEU A 348 10.77 -18.79 15.65
CA LEU A 348 11.67 -18.14 14.70
C LEU A 348 10.90 -17.85 13.42
N ASN A 349 10.97 -16.61 12.95
CA ASN A 349 10.44 -16.21 11.67
C ASN A 349 11.57 -15.56 10.86
N TRP A 350 11.72 -16.02 9.65
CA TRP A 350 12.67 -15.46 8.70
C TRP A 350 12.01 -15.31 7.33
N SER A 351 12.24 -14.18 6.70
CA SER A 351 11.76 -13.93 5.35
C SER A 351 12.79 -13.19 4.51
N LYS A 352 12.82 -13.48 3.23
CA LYS A 352 13.64 -12.78 2.25
C LYS A 352 12.81 -12.55 1.00
N ASN A 353 12.61 -11.28 0.65
CA ASN A 353 12.00 -10.86 -0.61
C ASN A 353 13.08 -10.35 -1.56
N TRP A 354 12.93 -10.67 -2.85
CA TRP A 354 13.68 -10.09 -3.96
C TRP A 354 12.68 -9.44 -4.89
N ASN A 355 12.77 -8.14 -5.04
CA ASN A 355 11.99 -7.41 -6.02
C ASN A 355 12.85 -7.04 -7.24
N LYS A 356 12.20 -6.85 -8.38
CA LYS A 356 12.84 -6.42 -9.60
C LYS A 356 11.85 -5.66 -10.47
N LEU A 357 12.23 -4.46 -10.91
CA LEU A 357 11.57 -3.80 -12.02
C LEU A 357 12.02 -4.48 -13.31
N VAL A 358 11.10 -5.15 -14.00
CA VAL A 358 11.41 -5.93 -15.21
C VAL A 358 11.47 -4.99 -16.41
N GLU A 359 10.44 -4.15 -16.57
CA GLU A 359 10.30 -3.20 -17.66
C GLU A 359 9.49 -1.96 -17.23
N LEU A 360 9.63 -0.90 -17.97
CA LEU A 360 8.83 0.33 -17.92
C LEU A 360 8.10 0.53 -19.26
N ALA A 361 7.43 1.67 -19.41
CA ALA A 361 6.87 2.08 -20.69
C ALA A 361 7.96 2.23 -21.76
N ASP A 362 7.61 2.01 -23.03
CA ASP A 362 8.50 2.19 -24.15
C ASP A 362 9.10 3.60 -24.17
N GLY A 363 10.44 3.68 -24.29
CA GLY A 363 11.19 4.93 -24.27
C GLY A 363 11.41 5.54 -22.87
N VAL A 364 10.94 4.91 -21.79
CA VAL A 364 11.19 5.32 -20.41
C VAL A 364 12.33 4.49 -19.82
N GLU A 365 13.49 5.08 -19.67
CA GLU A 365 14.68 4.41 -19.14
C GLU A 365 14.73 4.39 -17.61
N MET A 366 14.01 5.31 -16.97
CA MET A 366 14.06 5.53 -15.52
C MET A 366 12.72 6.03 -15.00
N TRP A 367 12.32 5.52 -13.83
CA TRP A 367 11.17 6.03 -13.11
C TRP A 367 11.59 6.60 -11.76
N GLN A 368 11.24 7.87 -11.52
CA GLN A 368 11.49 8.52 -10.25
C GLN A 368 10.33 8.25 -9.29
N LEU A 369 10.58 7.42 -8.26
CA LEU A 369 9.57 7.01 -7.29
C LEU A 369 9.29 8.10 -6.25
N ASN A 370 10.29 8.88 -5.88
CA ASN A 370 10.14 9.95 -4.91
C ASN A 370 11.01 11.14 -5.29
N ALA A 371 10.36 12.30 -5.46
CA ALA A 371 11.01 13.57 -5.77
C ALA A 371 11.25 14.44 -4.54
N LYS A 372 10.89 13.99 -3.33
CA LYS A 372 11.04 14.82 -2.14
C LYS A 372 12.46 14.79 -1.62
N ASN A 373 13.15 15.85 -1.91
CA ASN A 373 14.45 16.21 -1.37
C ASN A 373 14.37 16.44 0.11
N THR A 374 15.00 15.61 0.89
CA THR A 374 15.02 15.78 2.33
C THR A 374 16.22 16.55 2.82
N VAL A 375 17.34 16.49 2.11
CA VAL A 375 18.54 17.24 2.51
C VAL A 375 19.28 17.69 1.26
N GLY A 376 19.20 18.99 0.93
CA GLY A 376 20.02 19.60 -0.11
C GLY A 376 19.81 19.12 -1.52
N SER A 377 18.65 18.54 -1.86
CA SER A 377 18.29 18.10 -3.21
C SER A 377 19.26 17.07 -3.85
N ARG A 378 19.91 16.23 -3.05
CA ARG A 378 20.98 15.35 -3.50
C ARG A 378 20.70 13.85 -3.34
N VAL A 379 19.51 13.47 -2.86
CA VAL A 379 19.13 12.07 -2.67
C VAL A 379 17.81 11.80 -3.38
N PHE A 380 17.80 10.80 -4.23
CA PHE A 380 16.64 10.42 -5.06
C PHE A 380 16.37 8.93 -4.92
N VAL A 381 15.14 8.53 -5.15
CA VAL A 381 14.77 7.14 -5.28
C VAL A 381 14.35 6.89 -6.72
N TYR A 382 15.15 6.11 -7.43
CA TYR A 382 14.90 5.75 -8.81
C TYR A 382 14.67 4.26 -8.97
N ALA A 383 13.97 3.91 -10.04
CA ALA A 383 13.81 2.56 -10.52
C ALA A 383 14.27 2.47 -11.97
N TYR A 384 15.20 1.57 -12.26
CA TYR A 384 15.69 1.27 -13.60
C TYR A 384 15.28 -0.16 -13.99
N PRO A 385 14.87 -0.43 -15.22
CA PRO A 385 14.64 -1.78 -15.69
C PRO A 385 15.83 -2.70 -15.40
N GLY A 386 15.52 -3.88 -14.91
CA GLY A 386 16.54 -4.87 -14.55
C GLY A 386 17.09 -4.75 -13.13
N THR A 387 16.78 -3.68 -12.40
CA THR A 387 17.25 -3.45 -11.02
C THR A 387 16.14 -3.61 -9.99
N GLU A 388 16.50 -3.53 -8.71
CA GLU A 388 15.54 -3.50 -7.60
C GLU A 388 14.74 -2.20 -7.61
N LEU A 389 13.45 -2.29 -7.30
CA LEU A 389 12.59 -1.13 -7.14
C LEU A 389 12.99 -0.36 -5.86
N GLY A 390 13.15 0.96 -5.97
CA GLY A 390 13.38 1.79 -4.80
C GLY A 390 14.85 1.94 -4.39
N ARG A 391 15.79 1.79 -5.30
CA ARG A 391 17.19 2.11 -5.04
C ARG A 391 17.38 3.59 -4.74
N ILE A 392 18.21 3.86 -3.73
CA ILE A 392 18.57 5.22 -3.34
C ILE A 392 19.81 5.64 -4.11
N TYR A 393 19.71 6.79 -4.78
CA TYR A 393 20.79 7.43 -5.52
C TYR A 393 21.13 8.76 -4.85
N GLY A 394 22.41 9.10 -4.82
CA GLY A 394 22.86 10.35 -4.23
C GLY A 394 24.14 10.83 -4.88
N VAL A 395 24.43 12.11 -4.73
CA VAL A 395 25.71 12.70 -5.14
C VAL A 395 26.77 12.41 -4.08
N GLY A 396 27.88 11.84 -4.46
CA GLY A 396 29.01 11.52 -3.59
C GLY A 396 30.32 12.12 -4.10
N TYR A 397 31.37 11.90 -3.35
CA TYR A 397 32.70 12.31 -3.77
C TYR A 397 33.28 11.29 -4.76
N GLU A 398 34.03 11.78 -5.75
CA GLU A 398 34.76 10.94 -6.70
C GLU A 398 35.78 10.06 -5.98
N ARG A 399 35.89 8.82 -6.46
CA ARG A 399 36.88 7.88 -5.95
C ARG A 399 37.75 7.38 -7.08
N ALA A 400 39.05 7.24 -6.80
CA ALA A 400 39.95 6.52 -7.65
C ALA A 400 39.53 5.04 -7.82
N PRO A 401 39.97 4.34 -8.86
CA PRO A 401 39.64 2.92 -9.07
C PRO A 401 39.92 2.01 -7.89
N GLU A 402 40.92 2.31 -7.05
CA GLU A 402 41.27 1.63 -5.82
C GLU A 402 40.39 1.99 -4.62
N GLY A 403 39.40 2.88 -4.80
CA GLY A 403 38.44 3.28 -3.76
C GLY A 403 38.86 4.48 -2.91
N ALA A 404 40.04 5.04 -3.11
CA ALA A 404 40.50 6.26 -2.45
C ALA A 404 39.72 7.50 -2.94
N PHE A 405 39.65 8.53 -2.11
CA PHE A 405 39.05 9.82 -2.54
C PHE A 405 40.09 10.66 -3.30
N TYR A 406 39.61 11.41 -4.31
CA TYR A 406 40.40 12.50 -4.92
C TYR A 406 40.36 13.72 -4.01
N TYR A 407 41.46 14.48 -3.99
CA TYR A 407 41.58 15.72 -3.24
C TYR A 407 42.07 16.81 -4.19
N ASP A 408 41.60 18.05 -4.02
CA ASP A 408 42.12 19.21 -4.73
C ASP A 408 43.49 19.63 -4.14
N GLU A 409 44.13 20.64 -4.79
CA GLU A 409 45.42 21.17 -4.36
C GLU A 409 45.38 21.77 -2.94
N ALA A 410 44.20 22.10 -2.43
CA ALA A 410 43.97 22.58 -1.06
C ALA A 410 43.69 21.43 -0.03
N GLY A 411 43.74 20.17 -0.47
CA GLY A 411 43.50 18.99 0.34
C GLY A 411 42.03 18.76 0.68
N ARG A 412 41.07 19.32 -0.07
CA ARG A 412 39.64 19.10 0.08
C ARG A 412 39.20 17.96 -0.83
N LYS A 413 38.26 17.14 -0.36
CA LYS A 413 37.65 16.08 -1.19
C LYS A 413 36.93 16.68 -2.39
N VAL A 414 37.20 16.13 -3.55
CA VAL A 414 36.57 16.57 -4.81
C VAL A 414 35.20 15.91 -4.96
N ASP A 415 34.20 16.71 -5.26
CA ASP A 415 32.85 16.26 -5.59
C ASP A 415 32.81 15.95 -7.10
N CYS A 416 32.55 14.71 -7.45
CA CYS A 416 32.57 14.25 -8.85
C CYS A 416 31.26 14.49 -9.59
N GLY A 417 30.23 14.95 -8.93
CA GLY A 417 28.90 15.03 -9.54
C GLY A 417 28.37 13.67 -10.04
N GLY A 418 29.02 12.57 -9.66
CA GLY A 418 28.62 11.22 -10.02
C GLY A 418 27.53 10.67 -9.11
N GLU A 419 26.63 9.88 -9.67
CA GLU A 419 25.62 9.14 -8.89
C GLU A 419 26.29 7.97 -8.15
N VAL A 420 26.17 7.96 -6.83
CA VAL A 420 26.58 6.84 -5.98
C VAL A 420 25.36 6.03 -5.63
N VAL A 421 25.32 4.77 -6.04
CA VAL A 421 24.31 3.83 -5.60
C VAL A 421 24.58 3.45 -4.14
N VAL A 422 23.74 3.91 -3.23
CA VAL A 422 23.76 3.45 -1.85
C VAL A 422 22.81 2.26 -1.77
N ASN A 423 23.38 1.05 -1.66
CA ASN A 423 22.56 -0.12 -1.32
C ASN A 423 22.04 0.08 0.11
N ALA A 424 20.73 0.26 0.25
CA ALA A 424 20.08 0.06 1.52
C ALA A 424 20.16 -1.44 1.82
N ALA A 425 20.96 -1.81 2.83
CA ALA A 425 21.05 -3.18 3.33
C ALA A 425 19.77 -3.58 4.09
#